data_e0650b8130aa717c833487fdbf3e15ad
#
_entry.id   e0650b8130aa717c833487fdbf3e15ad
#
_cell.length_a   1.000
_cell.length_b   1.000
_cell.length_c   1.000
_cell.angle_alpha   90.00
_cell.angle_beta   90.00
_cell.angle_gamma   90.00
#
_symmetry.space_group_name_H-M   'P 1'
#
loop_
_entity.id
_entity.type
_entity.pdbx_description
1 polymer ?
#
loop_
_entity_poly.entity_id
_entity_poly.type
_entity_poly.pdbx_seq_one_letter_code
_entity_poly.pdbx_strand_id
1 'polypeptide(L)'
;MVDLLVSPSISSLYELFANITLCFGFLPNYGSITVIGVGWFLGIIFVFYMLYPFFVFLMDNKKRAWISFCVSTLLAIIALTYFESDKYGNVPIDRHNILVVAPFFLSGGLCYLYKESITKFVCSQKVISGIIVSVISLMFFVFPLYKDGKVELLLTEVGLFSSWIVWTIGTTNKLLVNKVTKYLSSISMEIYLSHMMIYRAVEMVHIERYVKNGNMLYIITVILVMGGAICFAHIMKFYILKKITSKLSSFK
;
A
#
# COMPACT_ATOMS: atom_id res chain seq x y z
N MET A 1 1.16 -20.41 13.63
CA MET A 1 1.62 -21.81 13.53
C MET A 1 2.27 -22.29 14.82
N VAL A 2 3.15 -21.49 15.45
CA VAL A 2 3.76 -21.85 16.76
C VAL A 2 2.66 -21.98 17.84
N ASP A 3 1.70 -21.07 17.89
CA ASP A 3 0.61 -21.08 18.87
C ASP A 3 -0.29 -22.33 18.75
N LEU A 4 -0.48 -22.86 17.54
CA LEU A 4 -1.25 -24.08 17.32
C LEU A 4 -0.53 -25.32 17.89
N LEU A 5 0.80 -25.30 17.95
CA LEU A 5 1.62 -26.38 18.50
C LEU A 5 1.77 -26.27 20.02
N VAL A 6 1.73 -25.04 20.55
CA VAL A 6 1.95 -24.77 21.99
C VAL A 6 0.62 -24.76 22.77
N SER A 7 -0.43 -24.22 22.19
CA SER A 7 -1.77 -24.13 22.80
C SER A 7 -2.85 -24.30 21.74
N PRO A 8 -3.20 -25.54 21.37
CA PRO A 8 -4.23 -25.79 20.36
C PRO A 8 -5.59 -25.29 20.87
N SER A 9 -6.11 -24.27 20.21
CA SER A 9 -7.42 -23.68 20.46
C SER A 9 -8.18 -23.45 19.16
N ILE A 10 -9.49 -23.28 19.24
CA ILE A 10 -10.32 -22.95 18.08
C ILE A 10 -9.88 -21.60 17.49
N SER A 11 -9.47 -20.65 18.33
CA SER A 11 -8.93 -19.36 17.89
C SER A 11 -7.64 -19.51 17.09
N SER A 12 -6.70 -20.37 17.52
CA SER A 12 -5.45 -20.64 16.79
C SER A 12 -5.70 -21.28 15.42
N LEU A 13 -6.73 -22.14 15.31
CA LEU A 13 -7.15 -22.72 14.04
C LEU A 13 -7.73 -21.65 13.10
N TYR A 14 -8.57 -20.77 13.65
CA TYR A 14 -9.13 -19.63 12.90
C TYR A 14 -8.05 -18.68 12.40
N GLU A 15 -7.08 -18.33 13.24
CA GLU A 15 -5.93 -17.50 12.86
C GLU A 15 -5.11 -18.14 11.74
N LEU A 16 -4.84 -19.43 11.84
CA LEU A 16 -4.14 -20.18 10.79
C LEU A 16 -4.90 -20.12 9.47
N PHE A 17 -6.19 -20.40 9.49
CA PHE A 17 -7.05 -20.35 8.32
C PHE A 17 -7.08 -18.95 7.71
N ALA A 18 -7.29 -17.92 8.53
CA ALA A 18 -7.34 -16.53 8.08
C ALA A 18 -6.02 -16.07 7.43
N ASN A 19 -4.86 -16.48 7.98
CA ASN A 19 -3.55 -16.14 7.43
C ASN A 19 -3.20 -16.90 6.14
N ILE A 20 -3.57 -18.19 6.03
CA ILE A 20 -3.33 -18.97 4.80
C ILE A 20 -4.22 -18.46 3.65
N THR A 21 -5.47 -18.13 3.93
CA THR A 21 -6.46 -17.70 2.93
C THR A 21 -6.44 -16.20 2.68
N LEU A 22 -5.72 -15.41 3.49
CA LEU A 22 -5.76 -13.95 3.50
C LEU A 22 -7.15 -13.35 3.81
N CYS A 23 -8.09 -14.16 4.28
CA CYS A 23 -9.45 -13.74 4.61
C CYS A 23 -9.52 -12.75 5.77
N PHE A 24 -8.45 -12.58 6.53
CA PHE A 24 -8.37 -11.53 7.55
C PHE A 24 -8.58 -10.11 6.97
N GLY A 25 -8.36 -9.90 5.67
CA GLY A 25 -8.61 -8.62 4.99
C GLY A 25 -10.08 -8.17 5.02
N PHE A 26 -11.03 -9.08 5.29
CA PHE A 26 -12.45 -8.75 5.51
C PHE A 26 -12.75 -8.25 6.92
N LEU A 27 -11.84 -8.42 7.86
CA LEU A 27 -12.07 -8.05 9.26
C LEU A 27 -11.84 -6.55 9.46
N PRO A 28 -12.64 -5.90 10.31
CA PRO A 28 -12.50 -4.47 10.60
C PRO A 28 -11.19 -4.16 11.35
N ASN A 29 -10.73 -5.09 12.17
CA ASN A 29 -9.47 -4.99 12.90
C ASN A 29 -8.80 -6.37 12.98
N TYR A 30 -7.77 -6.58 12.18
CA TYR A 30 -7.04 -7.85 12.10
C TYR A 30 -5.60 -7.77 12.64
N GLY A 31 -5.23 -6.64 13.27
CA GLY A 31 -3.88 -6.44 13.79
C GLY A 31 -3.42 -7.49 14.79
N SER A 32 -4.36 -8.10 15.52
CA SER A 32 -4.10 -9.22 16.43
C SER A 32 -4.04 -10.59 15.75
N ILE A 33 -4.53 -10.71 14.52
CA ILE A 33 -4.67 -11.99 13.80
C ILE A 33 -3.53 -12.18 12.79
N THR A 34 -2.97 -11.10 12.25
CA THR A 34 -1.89 -11.19 11.26
C THR A 34 -0.59 -11.65 11.90
N VAL A 35 -0.06 -12.77 11.43
CA VAL A 35 1.24 -13.32 11.86
C VAL A 35 2.40 -12.41 11.42
N ILE A 36 2.27 -11.78 10.26
CA ILE A 36 3.26 -10.84 9.72
C ILE A 36 2.66 -9.45 9.76
N GLY A 37 3.24 -8.53 10.54
CA GLY A 37 2.70 -7.18 10.73
C GLY A 37 2.48 -6.38 9.44
N VAL A 38 3.23 -6.66 8.37
CA VAL A 38 3.04 -6.06 7.03
C VAL A 38 2.04 -6.83 6.16
N GLY A 39 1.53 -7.97 6.62
CA GLY A 39 0.58 -8.81 5.88
C GLY A 39 -0.78 -8.14 5.62
N TRP A 40 -1.11 -7.12 6.40
CA TRP A 40 -2.38 -6.39 6.26
C TRP A 40 -2.68 -5.94 4.83
N PHE A 41 -1.68 -5.46 4.12
CA PHE A 41 -1.82 -5.01 2.73
C PHE A 41 -2.18 -6.15 1.77
N LEU A 42 -1.63 -7.35 2.00
CA LEU A 42 -1.98 -8.54 1.23
C LEU A 42 -3.45 -8.94 1.41
N GLY A 43 -3.94 -8.88 2.65
CA GLY A 43 -5.35 -9.14 2.94
C GLY A 43 -6.28 -8.16 2.23
N ILE A 44 -5.95 -6.86 2.26
CA ILE A 44 -6.72 -5.84 1.54
C ILE A 44 -6.68 -6.07 0.02
N ILE A 45 -5.51 -6.31 -0.56
CA ILE A 45 -5.39 -6.61 -2.00
C ILE A 45 -6.20 -7.86 -2.36
N PHE A 46 -6.16 -8.89 -1.54
CA PHE A 46 -6.94 -10.11 -1.74
C PHE A 46 -8.44 -9.81 -1.80
N VAL A 47 -8.96 -9.00 -0.88
CA VAL A 47 -10.37 -8.60 -0.90
C VAL A 47 -10.71 -7.80 -2.16
N PHE A 48 -9.86 -6.86 -2.58
CA PHE A 48 -10.07 -6.14 -3.84
C PHE A 48 -10.05 -7.06 -5.06
N TYR A 49 -9.20 -8.07 -5.10
CA TYR A 49 -9.21 -9.06 -6.19
C TYR A 49 -10.49 -9.89 -6.18
N MET A 50 -11.01 -10.28 -5.04
CA MET A 50 -12.30 -10.97 -4.96
C MET A 50 -13.46 -10.08 -5.43
N LEU A 51 -13.39 -8.79 -5.14
CA LEU A 51 -14.40 -7.80 -5.54
C LEU A 51 -14.14 -7.24 -6.96
N TYR A 52 -13.08 -7.68 -7.65
CA TYR A 52 -12.67 -7.13 -8.94
C TYR A 52 -13.76 -7.13 -10.03
N PRO A 53 -14.60 -8.18 -10.19
CA PRO A 53 -15.68 -8.15 -11.16
C PRO A 53 -16.69 -7.02 -10.91
N PHE A 54 -17.01 -6.76 -9.63
CA PHE A 54 -17.87 -5.64 -9.24
C PHE A 54 -17.20 -4.28 -9.48
N PHE A 55 -15.91 -4.20 -9.21
CA PHE A 55 -15.12 -3.01 -9.50
C PHE A 55 -15.13 -2.67 -11.00
N VAL A 56 -14.92 -3.65 -11.88
CA VAL A 56 -14.99 -3.44 -13.34
C VAL A 56 -16.36 -2.92 -13.74
N PHE A 57 -17.44 -3.53 -13.22
CA PHE A 57 -18.80 -3.04 -13.46
C PHE A 57 -19.01 -1.60 -12.99
N LEU A 58 -18.49 -1.22 -11.83
CA LEU A 58 -18.57 0.15 -11.32
C LEU A 58 -17.80 1.15 -12.20
N MET A 59 -16.66 0.76 -12.74
CA MET A 59 -15.79 1.60 -13.57
C MET A 59 -16.16 1.64 -15.06
N ASP A 60 -17.07 0.80 -15.53
CA ASP A 60 -17.51 0.76 -16.94
C ASP A 60 -18.24 2.05 -17.39
N ASN A 61 -18.87 2.77 -16.47
CA ASN A 61 -19.60 4.02 -16.75
C ASN A 61 -19.07 5.19 -15.91
N LYS A 62 -18.75 6.32 -16.55
CA LYS A 62 -18.19 7.51 -15.90
C LYS A 62 -19.05 8.04 -14.73
N LYS A 63 -20.38 8.10 -14.91
CA LYS A 63 -21.29 8.58 -13.83
C LYS A 63 -21.27 7.59 -12.66
N ARG A 64 -21.36 6.30 -12.94
CA ARG A 64 -21.32 5.24 -11.94
C ARG A 64 -19.99 5.23 -11.18
N ALA A 65 -18.87 5.40 -11.87
CA ALA A 65 -17.53 5.48 -11.28
C ALA A 65 -17.41 6.66 -10.30
N TRP A 66 -17.89 7.84 -10.68
CA TRP A 66 -17.87 9.00 -9.79
C TRP A 66 -18.80 8.83 -8.57
N ILE A 67 -20.00 8.31 -8.77
CA ILE A 67 -20.91 8.01 -7.66
C ILE A 67 -20.27 7.01 -6.70
N SER A 68 -19.66 5.94 -7.22
CA SER A 68 -18.97 4.93 -6.40
C SER A 68 -17.82 5.52 -5.61
N PHE A 69 -17.01 6.39 -6.21
CA PHE A 69 -15.93 7.09 -5.53
C PHE A 69 -16.47 8.01 -4.42
N CYS A 70 -17.48 8.82 -4.70
CA CYS A 70 -18.09 9.71 -3.69
C CYS A 70 -18.71 8.92 -2.53
N VAL A 71 -19.45 7.85 -2.82
CA VAL A 71 -20.04 6.98 -1.79
C VAL A 71 -18.95 6.30 -0.96
N SER A 72 -17.92 5.77 -1.60
CA SER A 72 -16.80 5.15 -0.88
C SER A 72 -16.07 6.15 0.01
N THR A 73 -15.81 7.36 -0.46
CA THR A 73 -15.17 8.42 0.32
C THR A 73 -16.06 8.81 1.52
N LEU A 74 -17.37 8.94 1.32
CA LEU A 74 -18.33 9.23 2.40
C LEU A 74 -18.32 8.10 3.45
N LEU A 75 -18.35 6.84 3.01
CA LEU A 75 -18.28 5.69 3.92
C LEU A 75 -16.97 5.66 4.71
N ALA A 76 -15.84 6.00 4.08
CA ALA A 76 -14.55 6.12 4.76
C ALA A 76 -14.56 7.22 5.83
N ILE A 77 -15.13 8.40 5.51
CA ILE A 77 -15.29 9.49 6.46
C ILE A 77 -16.18 9.07 7.64
N ILE A 78 -17.32 8.44 7.36
CA ILE A 78 -18.21 7.92 8.42
C ILE A 78 -17.48 6.88 9.28
N ALA A 79 -16.76 5.97 8.65
CA ALA A 79 -16.00 4.95 9.38
C ALA A 79 -14.97 5.58 10.33
N LEU A 80 -14.17 6.54 9.86
CA LEU A 80 -13.14 7.19 10.66
C LEU A 80 -13.71 8.09 11.76
N THR A 81 -14.89 8.70 11.55
CA THR A 81 -15.47 9.62 12.55
C THR A 81 -16.31 8.91 13.60
N TYR A 82 -17.11 7.91 13.22
CA TYR A 82 -18.07 7.26 14.11
C TYR A 82 -17.52 6.06 14.86
N PHE A 83 -16.77 5.17 14.19
CA PHE A 83 -16.29 3.96 14.86
C PHE A 83 -15.16 4.24 15.85
N GLU A 84 -14.46 5.34 15.69
CA GLU A 84 -13.38 5.75 16.60
C GLU A 84 -13.90 6.55 17.82
N SER A 85 -15.19 6.93 17.84
CA SER A 85 -15.75 7.63 18.99
C SER A 85 -16.01 6.67 20.15
N ASP A 86 -15.72 7.12 21.38
CA ASP A 86 -15.98 6.39 22.62
C ASP A 86 -17.44 5.94 22.77
N LYS A 87 -18.36 6.57 22.05
CA LYS A 87 -19.79 6.26 22.02
C LYS A 87 -20.12 4.91 21.38
N TYR A 88 -19.29 4.40 20.44
CA TYR A 88 -19.61 3.24 19.60
C TYR A 88 -18.65 2.08 19.76
N GLY A 89 -17.88 2.04 20.84
CA GLY A 89 -17.15 0.84 21.24
C GLY A 89 -15.67 0.82 20.95
N ASN A 90 -15.02 1.98 20.69
CA ASN A 90 -13.56 2.10 20.55
C ASN A 90 -12.91 1.05 19.63
N VAL A 91 -13.54 0.76 18.48
CA VAL A 91 -12.91 -0.08 17.47
C VAL A 91 -11.96 0.82 16.67
N PRO A 92 -10.64 0.73 16.83
CA PRO A 92 -9.72 1.55 16.09
C PRO A 92 -9.81 1.17 14.61
N ILE A 93 -10.43 2.02 13.81
CA ILE A 93 -10.44 1.90 12.36
C ILE A 93 -9.34 2.78 11.82
N ASP A 94 -8.45 2.20 11.06
CA ASP A 94 -7.34 2.88 10.43
C ASP A 94 -7.15 2.42 8.96
N ARG A 95 -6.00 2.76 8.40
CA ARG A 95 -5.57 2.35 7.04
C ARG A 95 -5.63 0.84 6.75
N HIS A 96 -5.86 0.02 7.76
CA HIS A 96 -5.97 -1.43 7.59
C HIS A 96 -7.40 -1.86 7.23
N ASN A 97 -8.37 -0.97 7.25
CA ASN A 97 -9.76 -1.28 6.94
C ASN A 97 -10.07 -1.02 5.45
N ILE A 98 -10.77 -1.96 4.83
CA ILE A 98 -11.15 -1.86 3.42
C ILE A 98 -11.95 -0.59 3.09
N LEU A 99 -12.82 -0.13 4.02
CA LEU A 99 -13.61 1.10 3.81
C LEU A 99 -12.71 2.33 3.69
N VAL A 100 -11.61 2.37 4.46
CA VAL A 100 -10.65 3.48 4.42
C VAL A 100 -9.77 3.43 3.17
N VAL A 101 -9.44 2.23 2.68
CA VAL A 101 -8.58 2.07 1.50
C VAL A 101 -9.35 2.11 0.17
N ALA A 102 -10.66 1.84 0.19
CA ALA A 102 -11.47 1.82 -1.02
C ALA A 102 -11.43 3.13 -1.84
N PRO A 103 -11.42 4.35 -1.26
CA PRO A 103 -11.24 5.59 -2.02
C PRO A 103 -9.96 5.64 -2.85
N PHE A 104 -8.84 5.12 -2.32
CA PHE A 104 -7.57 5.05 -3.08
C PHE A 104 -7.69 4.16 -4.29
N PHE A 105 -8.31 2.99 -4.13
CA PHE A 105 -8.49 2.04 -5.21
C PHE A 105 -9.44 2.58 -6.30
N LEU A 106 -10.54 3.20 -5.90
CA LEU A 106 -11.51 3.80 -6.82
C LEU A 106 -10.94 5.06 -7.51
N SER A 107 -10.13 5.87 -6.83
CA SER A 107 -9.44 7.00 -7.46
C SER A 107 -8.47 6.55 -8.55
N GLY A 108 -7.74 5.45 -8.32
CA GLY A 108 -6.92 4.80 -9.35
C GLY A 108 -7.73 4.36 -10.56
N GLY A 109 -8.92 3.78 -10.32
CA GLY A 109 -9.87 3.42 -11.37
C GLY A 109 -10.37 4.63 -12.18
N LEU A 110 -10.68 5.75 -11.51
CA LEU A 110 -11.01 7.01 -12.19
C LEU A 110 -9.85 7.52 -13.03
N CYS A 111 -8.62 7.53 -12.52
CA CYS A 111 -7.45 7.92 -13.30
C CYS A 111 -7.30 7.04 -14.56
N TYR A 112 -7.53 5.75 -14.46
CA TYR A 112 -7.52 4.84 -15.60
C TYR A 112 -8.64 5.14 -16.61
N LEU A 113 -9.86 5.39 -16.13
CA LEU A 113 -11.03 5.71 -16.97
C LEU A 113 -10.83 6.98 -17.80
N TYR A 114 -10.10 7.95 -17.26
CA TYR A 114 -9.78 9.22 -17.94
C TYR A 114 -8.37 9.25 -18.55
N LYS A 115 -7.69 8.11 -18.63
CA LYS A 115 -6.29 8.00 -19.08
C LYS A 115 -5.97 8.77 -20.37
N GLU A 116 -6.82 8.66 -21.41
CA GLU A 116 -6.58 9.35 -22.68
C GLU A 116 -6.66 10.87 -22.55
N SER A 117 -7.65 11.38 -21.83
CA SER A 117 -7.83 12.80 -21.58
C SER A 117 -6.69 13.36 -20.71
N ILE A 118 -6.29 12.61 -19.68
CA ILE A 118 -5.16 12.94 -18.79
C ILE A 118 -3.88 12.99 -19.60
N THR A 119 -3.60 11.99 -20.43
CA THR A 119 -2.39 11.96 -21.29
C THR A 119 -2.33 13.16 -22.21
N LYS A 120 -3.43 13.49 -22.89
CA LYS A 120 -3.52 14.69 -23.77
C LYS A 120 -3.23 15.97 -22.98
N PHE A 121 -3.86 16.15 -21.82
CA PHE A 121 -3.67 17.33 -20.98
C PHE A 121 -2.21 17.46 -20.49
N VAL A 122 -1.67 16.42 -19.90
CA VAL A 122 -0.30 16.43 -19.34
C VAL A 122 0.75 16.59 -20.43
N CYS A 123 0.57 15.95 -21.61
CA CYS A 123 1.48 16.15 -22.76
C CYS A 123 1.43 17.58 -23.30
N SER A 124 0.26 18.22 -23.30
CA SER A 124 0.08 19.62 -23.71
C SER A 124 0.66 20.60 -22.69
N GLN A 125 0.50 20.33 -21.39
CA GLN A 125 0.81 21.24 -20.28
C GLN A 125 1.85 20.64 -19.31
N LYS A 126 2.98 20.15 -19.84
CA LYS A 126 4.01 19.44 -19.05
C LYS A 126 4.54 20.21 -17.85
N VAL A 127 4.83 21.49 -18.05
CA VAL A 127 5.40 22.34 -16.99
C VAL A 127 4.34 22.63 -15.92
N ILE A 128 3.14 23.01 -16.35
CA ILE A 128 2.05 23.33 -15.42
C ILE A 128 1.66 22.10 -14.58
N SER A 129 1.52 20.94 -15.22
CA SER A 129 1.20 19.71 -14.50
C SER A 129 2.29 19.30 -13.50
N GLY A 130 3.56 19.49 -13.84
CA GLY A 130 4.69 19.27 -12.95
C GLY A 130 4.69 20.25 -11.77
N ILE A 131 4.40 21.52 -12.00
CA ILE A 131 4.28 22.53 -10.93
C ILE A 131 3.13 22.17 -9.98
N ILE A 132 1.96 21.81 -10.52
CA ILE A 132 0.79 21.43 -9.69
C ILE A 132 1.14 20.27 -8.76
N VAL A 133 1.72 19.19 -9.28
CA VAL A 133 2.10 18.04 -8.45
C VAL A 133 3.16 18.41 -7.41
N SER A 134 4.14 19.24 -7.80
CA SER A 134 5.17 19.73 -6.86
C SER A 134 4.57 20.59 -5.75
N VAL A 135 3.61 21.46 -6.07
CA VAL A 135 2.92 22.30 -5.07
C VAL A 135 2.09 21.44 -4.14
N ILE A 136 1.30 20.48 -4.66
CA ILE A 136 0.51 19.56 -3.83
C ILE A 136 1.42 18.76 -2.89
N SER A 137 2.55 18.24 -3.40
CA SER A 137 3.53 17.52 -2.59
C SER A 137 4.16 18.40 -1.52
N LEU A 138 4.54 19.63 -1.88
CA LEU A 138 5.09 20.59 -0.93
C LEU A 138 4.08 20.94 0.17
N MET A 139 2.82 21.20 -0.21
CA MET A 139 1.75 21.47 0.75
C MET A 139 1.55 20.29 1.71
N PHE A 140 1.59 19.07 1.21
CA PHE A 140 1.46 17.87 2.05
C PHE A 140 2.59 17.74 3.06
N PHE A 141 3.85 17.96 2.66
CA PHE A 141 5.00 17.76 3.55
C PHE A 141 5.34 18.97 4.43
N VAL A 142 5.13 20.20 3.95
CA VAL A 142 5.51 21.43 4.68
C VAL A 142 4.36 21.96 5.53
N PHE A 143 3.13 21.85 5.01
CA PHE A 143 1.91 22.28 5.70
C PHE A 143 1.05 21.06 5.99
N PRO A 144 1.34 20.30 7.07
CA PRO A 144 0.57 19.09 7.36
C PRO A 144 -0.87 19.47 7.75
N LEU A 145 -1.74 19.60 6.75
CA LEU A 145 -3.17 19.86 6.90
C LEU A 145 -3.90 18.75 7.69
N TYR A 146 -3.20 17.63 7.92
CA TYR A 146 -3.68 16.42 8.58
C TYR A 146 -3.37 16.36 10.09
N LYS A 147 -2.83 17.45 10.70
CA LYS A 147 -2.46 17.41 12.13
C LYS A 147 -3.63 17.14 13.05
N ASP A 148 -4.83 17.50 12.62
CA ASP A 148 -6.01 17.56 13.48
C ASP A 148 -6.99 16.39 13.28
N GLY A 149 -6.80 15.50 12.29
CA GLY A 149 -7.71 14.39 12.10
C GLY A 149 -7.33 13.36 11.01
N LYS A 150 -7.84 12.14 11.18
CA LYS A 150 -7.63 11.03 10.23
C LYS A 150 -8.37 11.23 8.90
N VAL A 151 -9.47 11.99 8.91
CA VAL A 151 -10.24 12.30 7.69
C VAL A 151 -9.47 13.24 6.79
N GLU A 152 -8.87 14.28 7.35
CA GLU A 152 -8.04 15.24 6.63
C GLU A 152 -6.82 14.53 6.02
N LEU A 153 -6.20 13.63 6.78
CA LEU A 153 -5.12 12.77 6.29
C LEU A 153 -5.57 11.93 5.09
N LEU A 154 -6.70 11.22 5.20
CA LEU A 154 -7.26 10.41 4.12
C LEU A 154 -7.46 11.23 2.83
N LEU A 155 -8.12 12.39 2.93
CA LEU A 155 -8.43 13.21 1.77
C LEU A 155 -7.18 13.79 1.11
N THR A 156 -6.21 14.24 1.92
CA THR A 156 -4.94 14.77 1.41
C THR A 156 -4.09 13.69 0.78
N GLU A 157 -4.05 12.48 1.33
CA GLU A 157 -3.35 11.33 0.73
C GLU A 157 -4.00 10.90 -0.59
N VAL A 158 -5.33 10.76 -0.66
CA VAL A 158 -6.03 10.43 -1.92
C VAL A 158 -5.73 11.47 -2.99
N GLY A 159 -5.76 12.77 -2.63
CA GLY A 159 -5.40 13.86 -3.54
C GLY A 159 -3.95 13.80 -4.01
N LEU A 160 -3.01 13.58 -3.09
CA LEU A 160 -1.58 13.47 -3.39
C LEU A 160 -1.30 12.30 -4.34
N PHE A 161 -1.73 11.09 -4.00
CA PHE A 161 -1.48 9.91 -4.82
C PHE A 161 -2.15 10.01 -6.19
N SER A 162 -3.39 10.51 -6.25
CA SER A 162 -4.08 10.73 -7.52
C SER A 162 -3.35 11.74 -8.40
N SER A 163 -2.83 12.84 -7.85
CA SER A 163 -2.07 13.83 -8.59
C SER A 163 -0.78 13.25 -9.19
N TRP A 164 -0.04 12.42 -8.43
CA TRP A 164 1.14 11.71 -8.92
C TRP A 164 0.80 10.71 -10.02
N ILE A 165 -0.30 9.94 -9.88
CA ILE A 165 -0.76 9.01 -10.92
C ILE A 165 -1.10 9.77 -12.20
N VAL A 166 -1.86 10.87 -12.10
CA VAL A 166 -2.23 11.72 -13.24
C VAL A 166 -0.99 12.23 -13.97
N TRP A 167 -0.02 12.75 -13.24
CA TRP A 167 1.20 13.28 -13.83
C TRP A 167 2.06 12.20 -14.49
N THR A 168 2.19 11.03 -13.85
CA THR A 168 3.01 9.92 -14.37
C THR A 168 2.40 9.26 -15.60
N ILE A 169 1.07 9.15 -15.70
CA ILE A 169 0.38 8.59 -16.89
C ILE A 169 0.70 9.41 -18.15
N GLY A 170 0.73 10.73 -18.03
CA GLY A 170 0.99 11.62 -19.17
C GLY A 170 2.45 11.92 -19.43
N THR A 171 3.35 11.55 -18.55
CA THR A 171 4.76 11.92 -18.63
C THR A 171 5.62 10.78 -19.17
N THR A 172 6.30 11.00 -20.29
CA THR A 172 7.33 10.09 -20.85
C THR A 172 8.73 10.44 -20.32
N ASN A 173 8.82 11.01 -19.12
CA ASN A 173 10.08 11.49 -18.58
C ASN A 173 11.03 10.31 -18.28
N LYS A 174 12.25 10.35 -18.84
CA LYS A 174 13.31 9.35 -18.63
C LYS A 174 13.70 9.19 -17.15
N LEU A 175 13.47 10.22 -16.32
CA LEU A 175 13.65 10.14 -14.87
C LEU A 175 12.73 9.10 -14.21
N LEU A 176 11.46 9.04 -14.63
CA LEU A 176 10.46 8.12 -14.07
C LEU A 176 10.43 6.77 -14.79
N VAL A 177 10.75 6.76 -16.10
CA VAL A 177 10.72 5.55 -16.93
C VAL A 177 12.15 5.19 -17.35
N ASN A 178 12.91 4.62 -16.46
CA ASN A 178 14.27 4.16 -16.71
C ASN A 178 14.45 2.69 -16.32
N LYS A 179 15.65 2.13 -16.58
CA LYS A 179 15.95 0.72 -16.26
C LYS A 179 15.87 0.42 -14.77
N VAL A 180 16.27 1.38 -13.92
CA VAL A 180 16.28 1.22 -12.47
C VAL A 180 14.84 1.17 -11.92
N THR A 181 13.98 2.12 -12.32
CA THR A 181 12.58 2.14 -11.87
C THR A 181 11.80 0.92 -12.34
N LYS A 182 12.04 0.46 -13.57
CA LYS A 182 11.45 -0.79 -14.08
C LYS A 182 11.93 -2.01 -13.30
N TYR A 183 13.22 -2.05 -12.96
CA TYR A 183 13.77 -3.11 -12.14
C TYR A 183 13.16 -3.11 -10.74
N LEU A 184 13.17 -1.96 -10.03
CA LEU A 184 12.57 -1.83 -8.68
C LEU A 184 11.09 -2.17 -8.69
N SER A 185 10.34 -1.70 -9.69
CA SER A 185 8.92 -2.08 -9.86
C SER A 185 8.75 -3.59 -10.03
N SER A 186 9.67 -4.24 -10.74
CA SER A 186 9.57 -5.69 -10.94
C SER A 186 9.78 -6.51 -9.67
N ILE A 187 10.51 -6.01 -8.67
CA ILE A 187 10.80 -6.69 -7.39
C ILE A 187 10.09 -6.02 -6.18
N SER A 188 9.15 -5.10 -6.44
CA SER A 188 8.51 -4.30 -5.39
C SER A 188 7.74 -5.14 -4.37
N MET A 189 7.11 -6.22 -4.82
CA MET A 189 6.38 -7.13 -3.92
C MET A 189 7.32 -7.88 -2.98
N GLU A 190 8.43 -8.37 -3.50
CA GLU A 190 9.45 -9.05 -2.71
C GLU A 190 10.10 -8.09 -1.70
N ILE A 191 10.36 -6.84 -2.11
CA ILE A 191 10.84 -5.77 -1.20
C ILE A 191 9.81 -5.53 -0.10
N TYR A 192 8.54 -5.37 -0.47
CA TYR A 192 7.47 -5.13 0.50
C TYR A 192 7.35 -6.26 1.53
N LEU A 193 7.45 -7.52 1.12
CA LEU A 193 7.36 -8.65 2.03
C LEU A 193 8.58 -8.81 2.94
N SER A 194 9.75 -8.43 2.46
CA SER A 194 11.02 -8.66 3.17
C SER A 194 11.48 -7.51 4.05
N HIS A 195 11.03 -6.27 3.81
CA HIS A 195 11.61 -5.09 4.48
C HIS A 195 11.51 -5.15 6.01
N MET A 196 10.42 -5.68 6.58
CA MET A 196 10.30 -5.83 8.04
C MET A 196 11.20 -6.91 8.62
N MET A 197 11.42 -8.00 7.86
CA MET A 197 12.37 -9.03 8.26
C MET A 197 13.79 -8.47 8.27
N ILE A 198 14.15 -7.73 7.23
CA ILE A 198 15.46 -7.06 7.14
C ILE A 198 15.61 -5.99 8.23
N TYR A 199 14.55 -5.21 8.50
CA TYR A 199 14.56 -4.23 9.59
C TYR A 199 14.86 -4.90 10.93
N ARG A 200 14.19 -6.01 11.24
CA ARG A 200 14.47 -6.78 12.48
C ARG A 200 15.90 -7.34 12.51
N ALA A 201 16.43 -7.80 11.39
CA ALA A 201 17.80 -8.25 11.31
C ALA A 201 18.82 -7.10 11.55
N VAL A 202 18.53 -5.91 11.01
CA VAL A 202 19.34 -4.70 11.25
C VAL A 202 19.26 -4.26 12.72
N GLU A 203 18.07 -4.33 13.33
CA GLU A 203 17.85 -4.02 14.75
C GLU A 203 18.68 -4.93 15.67
N MET A 204 18.79 -6.23 15.35
CA MET A 204 19.64 -7.19 16.12
C MET A 204 21.13 -6.85 16.09
N VAL A 205 21.61 -6.06 15.13
CA VAL A 205 23.02 -5.63 15.06
C VAL A 205 23.33 -4.54 16.08
N HIS A 206 22.28 -3.94 16.71
CA HIS A 206 22.44 -2.89 17.73
C HIS A 206 23.32 -1.71 17.29
N ILE A 207 23.03 -1.17 16.09
CA ILE A 207 23.81 -0.06 15.49
C ILE A 207 23.82 1.19 16.41
N GLU A 208 22.78 1.36 17.23
CA GLU A 208 22.67 2.43 18.22
C GLU A 208 23.82 2.47 19.23
N ARG A 209 24.54 1.34 19.44
CA ARG A 209 25.72 1.29 20.29
C ARG A 209 26.93 2.02 19.69
N TYR A 210 26.98 2.11 18.36
CA TYR A 210 28.11 2.69 17.62
C TYR A 210 27.79 4.11 17.13
N VAL A 211 26.53 4.44 16.86
CA VAL A 211 26.08 5.72 16.31
C VAL A 211 25.19 6.43 17.31
N LYS A 212 25.75 7.40 18.04
CA LYS A 212 25.02 8.17 19.06
C LYS A 212 24.12 9.27 18.49
N ASN A 213 24.39 9.74 17.27
CA ASN A 213 23.59 10.79 16.63
C ASN A 213 22.33 10.19 16.01
N GLY A 214 21.15 10.59 16.52
CA GLY A 214 19.87 10.06 16.08
C GLY A 214 19.59 10.23 14.58
N ASN A 215 19.96 11.36 13.99
CA ASN A 215 19.79 11.59 12.54
C ASN A 215 20.69 10.68 11.69
N MET A 216 21.95 10.50 12.12
CA MET A 216 22.87 9.56 11.44
C MET A 216 22.40 8.11 11.59
N LEU A 217 21.96 7.73 12.79
CA LEU A 217 21.39 6.41 13.07
C LEU A 217 20.20 6.13 12.14
N TYR A 218 19.26 7.06 12.02
CA TYR A 218 18.12 6.95 11.13
C TYR A 218 18.55 6.74 9.66
N ILE A 219 19.44 7.58 9.15
CA ILE A 219 19.92 7.49 7.76
C ILE A 219 20.61 6.14 7.49
N ILE A 220 21.50 5.71 8.38
CA ILE A 220 22.21 4.43 8.25
C ILE A 220 21.22 3.27 8.29
N THR A 221 20.27 3.26 9.21
CA THR A 221 19.23 2.23 9.30
C THR A 221 18.41 2.16 8.01
N VAL A 222 17.96 3.30 7.48
CA VAL A 222 17.21 3.35 6.22
C VAL A 222 18.04 2.77 5.05
N ILE A 223 19.31 3.15 4.93
CA ILE A 223 20.18 2.65 3.85
C ILE A 223 20.38 1.13 3.98
N LEU A 224 20.63 0.62 5.18
CA LEU A 224 20.83 -0.82 5.41
C LEU A 224 19.57 -1.62 5.16
N VAL A 225 18.41 -1.13 5.63
CA VAL A 225 17.13 -1.81 5.42
C VAL A 225 16.75 -1.81 3.94
N MET A 226 16.85 -0.67 3.26
CA MET A 226 16.53 -0.58 1.83
C MET A 226 17.49 -1.41 0.98
N GLY A 227 18.79 -1.30 1.23
CA GLY A 227 19.81 -2.10 0.50
C GLY A 227 19.63 -3.60 0.74
N GLY A 228 19.44 -3.99 1.98
CA GLY A 228 19.19 -5.38 2.36
C GLY A 228 17.90 -5.95 1.76
N ALA A 229 16.81 -5.18 1.77
CA ALA A 229 15.53 -5.59 1.19
C ALA A 229 15.63 -5.76 -0.35
N ILE A 230 16.32 -4.84 -1.04
CA ILE A 230 16.54 -4.95 -2.49
C ILE A 230 17.40 -6.18 -2.82
N CYS A 231 18.48 -6.40 -2.06
CA CYS A 231 19.37 -7.56 -2.25
C CYS A 231 18.61 -8.88 -2.02
N PHE A 232 17.87 -8.97 -0.93
CA PHE A 232 17.05 -10.14 -0.61
C PHE A 232 15.97 -10.39 -1.68
N ALA A 233 15.25 -9.34 -2.08
CA ALA A 233 14.23 -9.41 -3.12
C ALA A 233 14.81 -9.90 -4.47
N HIS A 234 16.00 -9.43 -4.84
CA HIS A 234 16.70 -9.90 -6.03
C HIS A 234 16.99 -11.40 -5.97
N ILE A 235 17.58 -11.85 -4.86
CA ILE A 235 17.91 -13.26 -4.65
C ILE A 235 16.63 -14.11 -4.70
N MET A 236 15.59 -13.72 -3.97
CA MET A 236 14.33 -14.45 -3.95
C MET A 236 13.73 -14.59 -5.35
N LYS A 237 13.63 -13.51 -6.10
CA LYS A 237 12.98 -13.51 -7.41
C LYS A 237 13.77 -14.29 -8.46
N PHE A 238 15.05 -13.98 -8.62
CA PHE A 238 15.82 -14.48 -9.74
C PHE A 238 16.46 -15.85 -9.51
N TYR A 239 16.70 -16.23 -8.26
CA TYR A 239 17.30 -17.53 -7.95
C TYR A 239 16.28 -18.54 -7.41
N ILE A 240 15.44 -18.15 -6.47
CA ILE A 240 14.52 -19.09 -5.81
C ILE A 240 13.24 -19.27 -6.62
N LEU A 241 12.49 -18.19 -6.87
CA LEU A 241 11.21 -18.27 -7.58
C LEU A 241 11.37 -18.77 -9.01
N LYS A 242 12.40 -18.30 -9.73
CA LYS A 242 12.70 -18.78 -11.08
C LYS A 242 12.98 -20.29 -11.11
N LYS A 243 13.73 -20.81 -10.14
CA LYS A 243 14.02 -22.24 -10.03
C LYS A 243 12.78 -23.08 -9.71
N ILE A 244 11.89 -22.55 -8.84
CA ILE A 244 10.63 -23.22 -8.50
C ILE A 244 9.70 -23.25 -9.72
N THR A 245 9.53 -22.10 -10.40
CA THR A 245 8.65 -21.99 -11.57
C THR A 245 9.13 -22.87 -12.72
N SER A 246 10.45 -22.94 -12.97
CA SER A 246 10.99 -23.82 -14.00
C SER A 246 10.76 -25.32 -13.70
N LYS A 247 10.86 -25.72 -12.44
CA LYS A 247 10.52 -27.10 -12.03
C LYS A 247 9.01 -27.39 -12.20
N LEU A 248 8.13 -26.47 -11.82
CA LEU A 248 6.68 -26.65 -11.97
C LEU A 248 6.24 -26.72 -13.45
N SER A 249 6.90 -25.97 -14.33
CA SER A 249 6.62 -26.02 -15.78
C SER A 249 7.10 -27.31 -16.44
N SER A 250 8.06 -28.02 -15.85
CA SER A 250 8.53 -29.33 -16.35
C SER A 250 7.62 -30.49 -15.95
N PHE A 251 6.65 -30.29 -15.07
CA PHE A 251 5.62 -31.29 -14.69
C PHE A 251 4.33 -31.16 -15.50
N LYS A 252 4.23 -30.19 -16.43
CA LYS A 252 3.14 -30.09 -17.42
C LYS A 252 3.58 -30.61 -18.77
#